data_6a9d4c83562416b820d77361c6db7ac0
#
_entry.id   6a9d4c83562416b820d77361c6db7ac0
#
_cell.length_a   1.000
_cell.length_b   1.000
_cell.length_c   1.000
_cell.angle_alpha   90.00
_cell.angle_beta   90.00
_cell.angle_gamma   90.00
#
_symmetry.space_group_name_H-M   'P 1'
#
loop_
_entity.id
_entity.type
_entity.pdbx_description
1 polymer ?
#
loop_
_entity_poly.entity_id
_entity_poly.type
_entity_poly.pdbx_seq_one_letter_code
_entity_poly.pdbx_strand_id
1 'polypeptide(L)'
;STKNSIAVDSDIVFAQDAQGFLYAIDTETGKLCWEKQLPVNGLPALIDGLVAGEGVVYAGTGKGLCAFEARTGKQLWKNEGWGQGEGTTSTLTLGNNLLVAGAQWNALYGNDAKTGEKLWAVSDNGLRNRGASPAMHGALLYLISDKSFFILEAATGKVIVRKPLPYNVDVTSTPLLTDKEIIFGSAQKGLI
;
A
#
# COMPACT_ATOMS: atom_id res chain seq x y z
N SER A 1 13.50 10.17 -8.67
CA SER A 1 13.71 8.80 -8.20
C SER A 1 12.38 8.08 -8.26
N THR A 2 12.29 7.08 -9.08
CA THR A 2 11.13 6.19 -9.17
C THR A 2 11.15 5.29 -7.94
N LYS A 3 10.11 5.34 -7.14
CA LYS A 3 9.87 4.37 -6.08
C LYS A 3 9.26 3.15 -6.76
N ASN A 4 10.06 2.12 -7.00
CA ASN A 4 9.58 0.89 -7.59
C ASN A 4 9.28 -0.10 -6.46
N SER A 5 8.02 -0.47 -6.31
CA SER A 5 7.61 -1.53 -5.38
C SER A 5 7.88 -2.89 -5.99
N ILE A 6 8.33 -3.82 -5.15
CA ILE A 6 8.53 -5.22 -5.51
C ILE A 6 7.72 -6.07 -4.54
N ALA A 7 7.04 -7.10 -5.05
CA ALA A 7 6.35 -8.11 -4.27
C ALA A 7 6.71 -9.51 -4.76
N VAL A 8 6.59 -10.50 -3.89
CA VAL A 8 6.87 -11.90 -4.24
C VAL A 8 5.72 -12.77 -3.74
N ASP A 9 5.27 -13.68 -4.58
CA ASP A 9 4.36 -14.76 -4.19
C ASP A 9 4.83 -16.06 -4.85
N SER A 10 5.16 -17.04 -4.00
CA SER A 10 5.69 -18.33 -4.45
C SER A 10 6.95 -18.18 -5.33
N ASP A 11 6.88 -18.56 -6.57
CA ASP A 11 7.94 -18.58 -7.56
C ASP A 11 7.91 -17.37 -8.54
N ILE A 12 7.11 -16.35 -8.22
CA ILE A 12 6.95 -15.18 -9.07
C ILE A 12 7.32 -13.90 -8.29
N VAL A 13 8.19 -13.09 -8.88
CA VAL A 13 8.44 -11.72 -8.44
C VAL A 13 7.67 -10.74 -9.34
N PHE A 14 7.05 -9.76 -8.70
CA PHE A 14 6.31 -8.70 -9.35
C PHE A 14 7.06 -7.37 -9.19
N ALA A 15 7.13 -6.61 -10.25
CA ALA A 15 7.72 -5.28 -10.26
C ALA A 15 6.80 -4.31 -11.01
N GLN A 16 6.73 -3.07 -10.54
CA GLN A 16 5.97 -2.01 -11.19
C GLN A 16 6.91 -0.85 -11.52
N ASP A 17 6.82 -0.33 -12.74
CA ASP A 17 7.61 0.83 -13.14
C ASP A 17 6.83 2.14 -13.07
N ALA A 18 7.54 3.26 -13.23
CA ALA A 18 6.96 4.60 -13.20
C ALA A 18 6.07 4.92 -14.41
N GLN A 19 6.07 4.10 -15.41
CA GLN A 19 5.23 4.23 -16.60
C GLN A 19 3.92 3.45 -16.47
N GLY A 20 3.77 2.72 -15.36
CA GLY A 20 2.59 1.95 -15.03
C GLY A 20 2.60 0.54 -15.61
N PHE A 21 3.75 0.02 -16.01
CA PHE A 21 3.83 -1.40 -16.35
C PHE A 21 4.02 -2.24 -15.10
N LEU A 22 3.23 -3.29 -14.99
CA LEU A 22 3.37 -4.36 -13.99
C LEU A 22 3.93 -5.59 -14.70
N TYR A 23 5.03 -6.10 -14.17
CA TYR A 23 5.76 -7.27 -14.68
C TYR A 23 5.64 -8.41 -13.68
N ALA A 24 5.46 -9.63 -14.17
CA ALA A 24 5.62 -10.87 -13.42
C ALA A 24 6.80 -11.64 -14.00
N ILE A 25 7.73 -12.01 -13.15
CA ILE A 25 9.01 -12.62 -13.54
C ILE A 25 9.18 -13.89 -12.70
N ASP A 26 9.48 -14.99 -13.36
CA ASP A 26 9.80 -16.26 -12.70
C ASP A 26 11.11 -16.13 -11.91
N THR A 27 11.09 -16.47 -10.63
CA THR A 27 12.23 -16.25 -9.73
C THR A 27 13.41 -17.18 -10.00
N GLU A 28 13.18 -18.35 -10.56
CA GLU A 28 14.22 -19.33 -10.84
C GLU A 28 14.96 -19.02 -12.15
N THR A 29 14.19 -18.66 -13.18
CA THR A 29 14.74 -18.50 -14.54
C THR A 29 15.00 -17.05 -14.93
N GLY A 30 14.43 -16.08 -14.20
CA GLY A 30 14.45 -14.67 -14.54
C GLY A 30 13.63 -14.31 -15.78
N LYS A 31 12.83 -15.23 -16.30
CA LYS A 31 12.03 -14.99 -17.51
C LYS A 31 10.74 -14.24 -17.19
N LEU A 32 10.36 -13.35 -18.10
CA LEU A 32 9.07 -12.68 -18.05
C LEU A 32 7.93 -13.69 -18.25
N CYS A 33 7.02 -13.80 -17.28
CA CYS A 33 5.80 -14.60 -17.39
C CYS A 33 4.71 -13.83 -18.11
N TRP A 34 4.47 -12.60 -17.68
CA TRP A 34 3.51 -11.69 -18.30
C TRP A 34 3.80 -10.23 -17.91
N GLU A 35 3.21 -9.30 -18.69
CA GLU A 35 3.23 -7.88 -18.39
C GLU A 35 1.85 -7.25 -18.60
N LYS A 36 1.54 -6.16 -17.89
CA LYS A 36 0.29 -5.40 -18.00
C LYS A 36 0.55 -3.90 -17.90
N GLN A 37 -0.10 -3.14 -18.76
CA GLN A 37 -0.18 -1.69 -18.65
C GLN A 37 -1.30 -1.33 -17.67
N LEU A 38 -0.96 -0.65 -16.58
CA LEU A 38 -1.91 -0.14 -15.59
C LEU A 38 -2.36 1.29 -15.98
N PRO A 39 -3.54 1.72 -15.53
CA PRO A 39 -3.98 3.09 -15.73
C PRO A 39 -3.06 4.09 -15.05
N VAL A 40 -2.55 5.05 -15.81
CA VAL A 40 -1.75 6.17 -15.32
C VAL A 40 -2.52 7.48 -15.49
N ASN A 41 -2.49 8.34 -14.49
CA ASN A 41 -3.20 9.63 -14.50
C ASN A 41 -2.33 10.80 -14.93
N GLY A 42 -1.37 10.57 -15.83
CA GLY A 42 -0.46 11.61 -16.30
C GLY A 42 0.56 12.13 -15.28
N LEU A 43 0.53 11.63 -14.07
CA LEU A 43 1.48 11.93 -13.00
C LEU A 43 2.22 10.64 -12.59
N PRO A 44 3.37 10.33 -13.21
CA PRO A 44 4.10 9.07 -12.95
C PRO A 44 4.48 8.87 -11.48
N ALA A 45 4.58 9.95 -10.71
CA ALA A 45 4.97 9.90 -9.30
C ALA A 45 3.87 9.36 -8.37
N LEU A 46 2.68 9.09 -8.88
CA LEU A 46 1.52 8.67 -8.09
C LEU A 46 1.10 7.22 -8.35
N ILE A 47 1.97 6.45 -8.98
CA ILE A 47 1.75 5.03 -9.19
C ILE A 47 2.75 4.31 -8.29
N ASP A 48 2.30 3.96 -7.11
CA ASP A 48 3.08 3.17 -6.18
C ASP A 48 2.15 2.24 -5.41
N GLY A 49 2.69 1.12 -5.00
CA GLY A 49 1.96 0.16 -4.19
C GLY A 49 1.78 -1.17 -4.89
N LEU A 50 2.48 -2.15 -4.36
CA LEU A 50 2.43 -3.52 -4.83
C LEU A 50 2.45 -4.45 -3.63
N VAL A 51 1.57 -5.43 -3.62
CA VAL A 51 1.59 -6.53 -2.66
C VAL A 51 1.09 -7.79 -3.35
N ALA A 52 1.62 -8.94 -2.98
CA ALA A 52 1.18 -10.22 -3.50
C ALA A 52 0.97 -11.22 -2.36
N GLY A 53 0.05 -12.16 -2.56
CA GLY A 53 -0.23 -13.24 -1.63
C GLY A 53 -1.41 -14.08 -2.10
N GLU A 54 -1.40 -15.36 -1.72
CA GLU A 54 -2.48 -16.31 -2.02
C GLU A 54 -2.83 -16.43 -3.51
N GLY A 55 -1.81 -16.32 -4.38
CA GLY A 55 -1.98 -16.42 -5.83
C GLY A 55 -2.54 -15.16 -6.50
N VAL A 56 -2.59 -14.03 -5.80
CA VAL A 56 -3.07 -12.74 -6.32
C VAL A 56 -2.01 -11.66 -6.15
N VAL A 57 -1.81 -10.85 -7.17
CA VAL A 57 -1.04 -9.61 -7.08
C VAL A 57 -1.97 -8.41 -7.14
N TYR A 58 -1.78 -7.49 -6.20
CA TYR A 58 -2.52 -6.25 -6.09
C TYR A 58 -1.59 -5.09 -6.43
N ALA A 59 -2.04 -4.23 -7.31
CA ALA A 59 -1.25 -3.10 -7.79
C ALA A 59 -2.00 -1.79 -7.65
N GLY A 60 -1.29 -0.79 -7.16
CA GLY A 60 -1.74 0.59 -7.17
C GLY A 60 -1.71 1.19 -8.57
N THR A 61 -2.64 2.05 -8.86
CA THR A 61 -2.77 2.75 -10.14
C THR A 61 -2.87 4.25 -9.92
N GLY A 62 -2.81 5.03 -10.99
CA GLY A 62 -3.09 6.46 -10.93
C GLY A 62 -4.54 6.83 -10.57
N LYS A 63 -5.43 5.84 -10.41
CA LYS A 63 -6.86 6.04 -10.14
C LYS A 63 -7.45 5.15 -9.04
N GLY A 64 -6.65 4.28 -8.46
CA GLY A 64 -7.10 3.32 -7.45
C GLY A 64 -6.29 2.04 -7.45
N LEU A 65 -6.94 0.89 -7.55
CA LEU A 65 -6.34 -0.42 -7.39
C LEU A 65 -6.77 -1.39 -8.50
N CYS A 66 -5.91 -2.37 -8.78
CA CYS A 66 -6.23 -3.54 -9.60
C CYS A 66 -5.73 -4.81 -8.91
N ALA A 67 -6.37 -5.95 -9.20
CA ALA A 67 -5.90 -7.27 -8.83
C ALA A 67 -5.81 -8.19 -10.04
N PHE A 68 -4.78 -9.03 -10.04
CA PHE A 68 -4.52 -9.99 -11.10
C PHE A 68 -4.19 -11.35 -10.50
N GLU A 69 -4.59 -12.40 -11.19
CA GLU A 69 -4.10 -13.74 -10.89
C GLU A 69 -2.58 -13.79 -11.11
N ALA A 70 -1.84 -14.21 -10.10
CA ALA A 70 -0.39 -14.12 -10.06
C ALA A 70 0.30 -14.83 -11.24
N ARG A 71 -0.17 -16.03 -11.60
CA ARG A 71 0.45 -16.86 -12.64
C ARG A 71 0.13 -16.43 -14.07
N THR A 72 -1.09 -15.96 -14.31
CA THR A 72 -1.59 -15.73 -15.68
C THR A 72 -1.69 -14.27 -16.05
N GLY A 73 -1.68 -13.37 -15.07
CA GLY A 73 -1.96 -11.95 -15.28
C GLY A 73 -3.41 -11.67 -15.67
N LYS A 74 -4.33 -12.63 -15.47
CA LYS A 74 -5.75 -12.40 -15.68
C LYS A 74 -6.25 -11.38 -14.66
N GLN A 75 -6.86 -10.28 -15.12
CA GLN A 75 -7.45 -9.30 -14.22
C GLN A 75 -8.65 -9.90 -13.48
N LEU A 76 -8.62 -9.85 -12.17
CA LEU A 76 -9.68 -10.31 -11.29
C LEU A 76 -10.69 -9.20 -11.05
N TRP A 77 -10.20 -8.01 -10.70
CA TRP A 77 -11.01 -6.82 -10.52
C TRP A 77 -10.19 -5.53 -10.71
N LYS A 78 -10.90 -4.42 -10.82
CA LYS A 78 -10.36 -3.06 -10.91
C LYS A 78 -11.28 -2.12 -10.12
N ASN A 79 -10.70 -1.30 -9.26
CA ASN A 79 -11.40 -0.24 -8.55
C ASN A 79 -10.77 1.11 -8.89
N GLU A 80 -11.52 1.98 -9.54
CA GLU A 80 -11.16 3.38 -9.85
C GLU A 80 -12.03 4.38 -9.05
N GLY A 81 -12.77 3.90 -8.06
CA GLY A 81 -13.77 4.68 -7.31
C GLY A 81 -13.26 5.43 -6.09
N TRP A 82 -11.95 5.75 -6.01
CA TRP A 82 -11.43 6.47 -4.84
C TRP A 82 -11.78 7.95 -4.83
N GLY A 83 -12.18 8.52 -5.95
CA GLY A 83 -12.49 9.93 -6.10
C GLY A 83 -11.50 10.66 -6.99
N GLN A 84 -11.66 11.90 -7.19
CA GLN A 84 -11.00 12.89 -8.07
C GLN A 84 -9.54 12.62 -8.51
N GLY A 85 -9.27 11.47 -9.16
CA GLY A 85 -7.94 11.19 -9.71
C GLY A 85 -6.88 10.83 -8.66
N GLU A 86 -7.28 10.32 -7.52
CA GLU A 86 -6.36 9.86 -6.49
C GLU A 86 -5.69 8.56 -6.90
N GLY A 87 -4.37 8.62 -7.04
CA GLY A 87 -3.52 7.45 -7.19
C GLY A 87 -2.95 6.98 -5.86
N THR A 88 -2.45 5.76 -5.84
CA THR A 88 -1.74 5.20 -4.69
C THR A 88 -0.36 5.85 -4.52
N THR A 89 0.03 6.09 -3.28
CA THR A 89 1.30 6.75 -2.95
C THR A 89 2.23 5.93 -2.07
N SER A 90 1.81 4.72 -1.68
CA SER A 90 2.56 3.86 -0.77
C SER A 90 2.37 2.39 -1.10
N THR A 91 3.28 1.56 -0.59
CA THR A 91 3.13 0.11 -0.63
C THR A 91 1.79 -0.30 -0.01
N LEU A 92 1.15 -1.28 -0.60
CA LEU A 92 -0.13 -1.80 -0.12
C LEU A 92 0.09 -2.70 1.10
N THR A 93 -0.90 -2.72 1.99
CA THR A 93 -0.93 -3.65 3.13
C THR A 93 -2.07 -4.64 2.94
N LEU A 94 -1.74 -5.92 2.93
CA LEU A 94 -2.70 -7.02 2.76
C LEU A 94 -2.79 -7.85 4.04
N GLY A 95 -3.99 -8.18 4.47
CA GLY A 95 -4.25 -9.11 5.56
C GLY A 95 -5.74 -9.23 5.87
N ASN A 96 -6.20 -10.37 6.37
CA ASN A 96 -7.60 -10.60 6.76
C ASN A 96 -8.63 -10.23 5.67
N ASN A 97 -8.35 -10.55 4.41
CA ASN A 97 -9.16 -10.14 3.25
C ASN A 97 -9.31 -8.61 3.09
N LEU A 98 -8.47 -7.82 3.74
CA LEU A 98 -8.45 -6.38 3.66
C LEU A 98 -7.19 -5.92 2.90
N LEU A 99 -7.37 -5.03 1.94
CA LEU A 99 -6.31 -4.35 1.21
C LEU A 99 -6.33 -2.86 1.58
N VAL A 100 -5.29 -2.41 2.27
CA VAL A 100 -5.17 -1.01 2.69
C VAL A 100 -4.17 -0.29 1.81
N ALA A 101 -4.55 0.88 1.35
CA ALA A 101 -3.73 1.71 0.49
C ALA A 101 -3.74 3.17 0.92
N GLY A 102 -2.61 3.83 0.82
CA GLY A 102 -2.49 5.27 0.96
C GLY A 102 -2.77 5.99 -0.35
N ALA A 103 -3.37 7.17 -0.27
CA ALA A 103 -3.66 8.01 -1.42
C ALA A 103 -3.12 9.43 -1.24
N GLN A 104 -2.94 10.14 -2.34
CA GLN A 104 -2.23 11.42 -2.39
C GLN A 104 -2.88 12.51 -1.52
N TRP A 105 -4.19 12.60 -1.51
CA TRP A 105 -4.92 13.70 -0.87
C TRP A 105 -5.63 13.28 0.40
N ASN A 106 -5.99 12.03 0.49
CA ASN A 106 -6.59 11.44 1.68
C ASN A 106 -5.65 10.42 2.30
N ALA A 107 -5.92 10.06 3.54
CA ALA A 107 -4.99 9.28 4.30
C ALA A 107 -4.93 7.82 3.86
N LEU A 108 -6.03 7.10 4.02
CA LEU A 108 -6.10 5.67 3.80
C LEU A 108 -7.44 5.25 3.23
N TYR A 109 -7.39 4.21 2.40
CA TYR A 109 -8.55 3.48 1.91
C TYR A 109 -8.43 2.01 2.28
N GLY A 110 -9.45 1.44 2.91
CA GLY A 110 -9.61 0.01 3.08
C GLY A 110 -10.54 -0.55 2.01
N ASN A 111 -10.10 -1.63 1.38
CA ASN A 111 -10.83 -2.27 0.30
C ASN A 111 -10.93 -3.76 0.57
N ASP A 112 -12.03 -4.40 0.19
CA ASP A 112 -12.13 -5.85 0.17
C ASP A 112 -11.13 -6.42 -0.84
N ALA A 113 -10.25 -7.31 -0.41
CA ALA A 113 -9.20 -7.84 -1.27
C ALA A 113 -9.73 -8.75 -2.39
N LYS A 114 -10.89 -9.41 -2.20
CA LYS A 114 -11.48 -10.32 -3.19
C LYS A 114 -12.27 -9.58 -4.27
N THR A 115 -12.94 -8.49 -3.90
CA THR A 115 -13.85 -7.78 -4.80
C THR A 115 -13.32 -6.44 -5.27
N GLY A 116 -12.35 -5.86 -4.53
CA GLY A 116 -11.85 -4.50 -4.74
C GLY A 116 -12.81 -3.41 -4.25
N GLU A 117 -13.93 -3.76 -3.63
CA GLU A 117 -14.90 -2.80 -3.12
C GLU A 117 -14.28 -1.95 -2.01
N LYS A 118 -14.51 -0.64 -2.07
CA LYS A 118 -14.09 0.29 -1.02
C LYS A 118 -14.98 0.13 0.21
N LEU A 119 -14.41 -0.35 1.30
CA LEU A 119 -15.10 -0.56 2.57
C LEU A 119 -15.15 0.71 3.41
N TRP A 120 -14.04 1.44 3.45
CA TRP A 120 -13.91 2.65 4.24
C TRP A 120 -12.82 3.59 3.69
N ALA A 121 -12.91 4.85 4.10
CA ALA A 121 -11.89 5.86 3.87
C ALA A 121 -11.66 6.67 5.15
N VAL A 122 -10.39 6.98 5.45
CA VAL A 122 -10.02 7.80 6.60
C VAL A 122 -9.22 9.01 6.12
N SER A 123 -9.77 10.18 6.42
CA SER A 123 -9.09 11.46 6.27
C SER A 123 -9.19 12.21 7.60
N ASP A 124 -8.25 12.00 8.51
CA ASP A 124 -8.20 12.75 9.76
C ASP A 124 -7.15 13.86 9.66
N ASN A 125 -7.39 14.97 10.35
CA ASN A 125 -6.44 16.06 10.48
C ASN A 125 -5.14 15.57 11.15
N GLY A 126 -4.09 15.44 10.36
CA GLY A 126 -2.78 14.94 10.78
C GLY A 126 -2.48 13.51 10.38
N LEU A 127 -3.42 12.80 9.80
CA LEU A 127 -3.17 11.52 9.14
C LEU A 127 -2.91 11.79 7.65
N ARG A 128 -1.67 12.12 7.32
CA ARG A 128 -1.24 12.38 5.94
C ARG A 128 -0.35 11.24 5.48
N ASN A 129 -0.94 10.30 4.76
CA ASN A 129 -0.18 9.16 4.26
C ASN A 129 0.41 9.46 2.87
N ARG A 130 1.58 10.07 2.83
CA ARG A 130 2.29 10.42 1.59
C ARG A 130 3.41 9.44 1.21
N GLY A 131 3.38 8.22 1.68
CA GLY A 131 4.41 7.24 1.33
C GLY A 131 4.74 6.22 2.40
N ALA A 132 4.21 6.36 3.62
CA ALA A 132 4.27 5.31 4.63
C ALA A 132 3.12 4.32 4.44
N SER A 133 3.39 3.04 4.54
CA SER A 133 2.36 2.01 4.56
C SER A 133 2.01 1.69 6.00
N PRO A 134 0.74 1.45 6.35
CA PRO A 134 0.42 0.92 7.66
C PRO A 134 0.95 -0.51 7.77
N ALA A 135 1.37 -0.89 8.98
CA ALA A 135 1.61 -2.28 9.32
C ALA A 135 0.34 -2.88 9.93
N MET A 136 0.00 -4.10 9.56
CA MET A 136 -1.17 -4.80 10.10
C MET A 136 -0.73 -5.92 11.05
N HIS A 137 -1.37 -5.98 12.22
CA HIS A 137 -1.26 -7.12 13.12
C HIS A 137 -2.63 -7.43 13.73
N GLY A 138 -3.13 -8.63 13.49
CA GLY A 138 -4.47 -9.02 13.89
C GLY A 138 -5.54 -8.09 13.30
N ALA A 139 -6.37 -7.52 14.13
CA ALA A 139 -7.44 -6.59 13.76
C ALA A 139 -7.02 -5.11 13.75
N LEU A 140 -5.73 -4.82 13.89
CA LEU A 140 -5.22 -3.46 14.07
C LEU A 140 -4.27 -3.05 12.95
N LEU A 141 -4.35 -1.78 12.58
CA LEU A 141 -3.40 -1.09 11.70
C LEU A 141 -2.57 -0.11 12.53
N TYR A 142 -1.28 -0.12 12.32
CA TYR A 142 -0.30 0.75 12.97
C TYR A 142 0.31 1.67 11.94
N LEU A 143 0.26 2.96 12.20
CA LEU A 143 0.68 3.98 11.25
C LEU A 143 1.39 5.12 11.95
N ILE A 144 2.40 5.66 11.29
CA ILE A 144 3.06 6.87 11.73
C ILE A 144 2.86 7.92 10.64
N SER A 145 2.39 9.06 11.05
CA SER A 145 2.14 10.19 10.16
C SER A 145 2.51 11.51 10.82
N ASP A 146 3.31 12.32 10.14
CA ASP A 146 3.83 13.60 10.61
C ASP A 146 4.46 13.50 12.01
N LYS A 147 3.74 13.95 13.04
CA LYS A 147 4.17 13.97 14.44
C LYS A 147 3.36 13.06 15.34
N SER A 148 2.68 12.09 14.78
CA SER A 148 1.78 11.24 15.56
C SER A 148 1.89 9.77 15.15
N PHE A 149 1.74 8.95 16.15
CA PHE A 149 1.51 7.53 16.01
C PHE A 149 0.00 7.26 16.10
N PHE A 150 -0.48 6.38 15.25
CA PHE A 150 -1.89 6.00 15.17
C PHE A 150 -2.06 4.50 15.28
N ILE A 151 -3.13 4.08 15.95
CA ILE A 151 -3.68 2.73 15.85
C ILE A 151 -5.11 2.85 15.34
N LEU A 152 -5.43 2.10 14.30
CA LEU A 152 -6.76 2.04 13.72
C LEU A 152 -7.31 0.62 13.80
N GLU A 153 -8.62 0.51 13.93
CA GLU A 153 -9.33 -0.74 13.70
C GLU A 153 -9.32 -1.07 12.22
N ALA A 154 -8.79 -2.23 11.85
CA ALA A 154 -8.60 -2.58 10.43
C ALA A 154 -9.92 -2.71 9.66
N ALA A 155 -10.96 -3.26 10.30
CA ALA A 155 -12.25 -3.50 9.67
C ALA A 155 -13.00 -2.21 9.28
N THR A 156 -12.81 -1.11 10.01
CA THR A 156 -13.60 0.12 9.86
C THR A 156 -12.79 1.35 9.53
N GLY A 157 -11.46 1.28 9.68
CA GLY A 157 -10.57 2.43 9.60
C GLY A 157 -10.68 3.41 10.79
N LYS A 158 -11.47 3.08 11.83
CA LYS A 158 -11.66 3.93 12.99
C LYS A 158 -10.35 4.13 13.76
N VAL A 159 -9.98 5.38 13.99
CA VAL A 159 -8.82 5.72 14.83
C VAL A 159 -9.15 5.39 16.29
N ILE A 160 -8.39 4.46 16.89
CA ILE A 160 -8.52 4.03 18.27
C ILE A 160 -7.54 4.81 19.16
N VAL A 161 -6.31 4.98 18.65
CA VAL A 161 -5.23 5.69 19.36
C VAL A 161 -4.61 6.72 18.45
N ARG A 162 -4.40 7.92 18.99
CA ARG A 162 -3.54 8.94 18.41
C ARG A 162 -2.60 9.44 19.49
N LYS A 163 -1.31 9.24 19.32
CA LYS A 163 -0.29 9.66 20.28
C LYS A 163 0.68 10.63 19.61
N PRO A 164 0.78 11.89 20.07
CA PRO A 164 1.80 12.81 19.59
C PRO A 164 3.20 12.27 19.85
N LEU A 165 4.11 12.48 18.91
CA LEU A 165 5.52 12.19 19.04
C LEU A 165 6.28 13.50 19.31
N PRO A 166 7.34 13.48 20.12
CA PRO A 166 8.09 14.69 20.48
C PRO A 166 9.01 15.19 19.35
N TYR A 167 8.97 14.53 18.18
CA TYR A 167 9.79 14.86 17.00
C TYR A 167 9.01 14.58 15.73
N ASN A 168 9.46 15.17 14.62
CA ASN A 168 8.91 14.84 13.32
C ASN A 168 9.45 13.47 12.89
N VAL A 169 8.55 12.62 12.47
CA VAL A 169 8.88 11.36 11.76
C VAL A 169 8.77 11.64 10.27
N ASP A 170 9.68 11.09 9.50
CA ASP A 170 9.56 11.11 8.06
C ASP A 170 8.27 10.36 7.65
N VAL A 171 7.46 11.00 6.84
CA VAL A 171 6.18 10.44 6.35
C VAL A 171 6.34 9.16 5.50
N THR A 172 7.57 8.79 5.18
CA THR A 172 7.89 7.59 4.39
C THR A 172 8.25 6.36 5.24
N SER A 173 8.24 6.47 6.57
CA SER A 173 8.59 5.36 7.44
C SER A 173 7.41 4.43 7.69
N THR A 174 7.49 3.21 7.15
CA THR A 174 6.56 2.12 7.47
C THR A 174 6.99 1.47 8.79
N PRO A 175 6.10 1.29 9.77
CA PRO A 175 6.45 0.63 11.03
C PRO A 175 6.73 -0.86 10.81
N LEU A 176 7.74 -1.37 11.49
CA LEU A 176 7.97 -2.80 11.67
C LEU A 176 7.41 -3.21 13.03
N LEU A 177 6.59 -4.23 13.04
CA LEU A 177 5.98 -4.77 14.25
C LEU A 177 6.73 -6.02 14.70
N THR A 178 7.05 -6.09 15.97
CA THR A 178 7.51 -7.30 16.65
C THR A 178 6.50 -7.69 17.73
N ASP A 179 6.70 -8.80 18.43
CA ASP A 179 5.82 -9.22 19.52
C ASP A 179 5.73 -8.21 20.68
N LYS A 180 6.70 -7.31 20.81
CA LYS A 180 6.82 -6.39 21.94
C LYS A 180 6.99 -4.93 21.56
N GLU A 181 7.39 -4.64 20.34
CA GLU A 181 7.86 -3.32 19.94
C GLU A 181 7.32 -2.90 18.58
N ILE A 182 7.24 -1.60 18.40
CA ILE A 182 6.96 -0.98 17.11
C ILE A 182 8.19 -0.17 16.75
N ILE A 183 8.88 -0.56 15.70
CA ILE A 183 10.13 0.05 15.25
C ILE A 183 9.85 0.88 14.00
N PHE A 184 10.34 2.11 13.96
CA PHE A 184 10.18 2.98 12.80
C PHE A 184 11.37 3.94 12.63
N GLY A 185 11.60 4.39 11.41
CA GLY A 185 12.65 5.33 11.09
C GLY A 185 12.24 6.79 11.33
N SER A 186 13.16 7.60 11.80
CA SER A 186 13.03 9.05 11.91
C SER A 186 14.25 9.74 11.33
N ALA A 187 14.04 10.73 10.47
CA ALA A 187 15.13 11.52 9.91
C ALA A 187 15.93 12.28 10.98
N GLN A 188 15.32 12.56 12.15
CA GLN A 188 15.96 13.30 13.24
C GLN A 188 16.60 12.39 14.31
N LYS A 189 16.09 11.18 14.49
CA LYS A 189 16.48 10.27 15.60
C LYS A 189 17.06 8.95 15.14
N GLY A 190 17.05 8.67 13.84
CA GLY A 190 17.42 7.38 13.31
C GLY A 190 16.33 6.34 13.54
N LEU A 191 16.71 5.11 13.88
CA LEU A 191 15.78 4.04 14.21
C LEU A 191 15.27 4.19 15.65
N ILE A 192 13.99 4.06 15.85
CA ILE A 192 13.28 4.21 17.14
C ILE A 192 12.46 2.96 17.39
#